data_4ee18a9b7d5f4664f2f2cf1bfecb61e5
#
_entry.id   4ee18a9b7d5f4664f2f2cf1bfecb61e5
#
_cell.length_a   1.000
_cell.length_b   1.000
_cell.length_c   1.000
_cell.angle_alpha   90.00
_cell.angle_beta   90.00
_cell.angle_gamma   90.00
#
_symmetry.space_group_name_H-M   'P 1'
#
loop_
_entity.id
_entity.type
_entity.pdbx_description
1 polymer ?
#
loop_
_entity_poly.entity_id
_entity_poly.type
_entity_poly.pdbx_seq_one_letter_code
_entity_poly.pdbx_strand_id
1 'polypeptide(L)'
;MINRLKSIIRKILIGEEEKKVIVLAGNEGKPDLDLRIVGLFSSVDEEKVSELATGLLYMNELNKAEKDETKRKDIDFYVSTYGGSADDMFALYDIMKGVQKISNIRTIGMGKVMSAGVLILAAGTHGKRQIGKNCRVMIHSVAAGNHGELNHMINELEEIKNMQEMYIN
;
A
#
# COMPACT_ATOMS: atom_id res chain seq x y z
N MET A 1 -14.97 33.22 -4.00
CA MET A 1 -14.11 32.11 -3.57
C MET A 1 -14.71 31.32 -2.42
N ILE A 2 -15.14 31.94 -1.32
CA ILE A 2 -15.75 31.29 -0.13
C ILE A 2 -17.02 30.48 -0.47
N ASN A 3 -17.87 30.93 -1.41
CA ASN A 3 -19.09 30.21 -1.79
C ASN A 3 -18.82 28.90 -2.56
N ARG A 4 -17.72 28.82 -3.28
CA ARG A 4 -17.30 27.59 -4.00
C ARG A 4 -16.76 26.55 -3.03
N LEU A 5 -16.04 26.99 -1.98
CA LEU A 5 -15.56 26.10 -0.92
C LEU A 5 -16.73 25.56 -0.08
N LYS A 6 -17.72 26.39 0.26
CA LYS A 6 -18.92 25.94 0.98
C LYS A 6 -19.75 24.93 0.17
N SER A 7 -19.81 25.05 -1.16
CA SER A 7 -20.52 24.09 -2.01
C SER A 7 -19.80 22.72 -2.05
N ILE A 8 -18.47 22.73 -2.07
CA ILE A 8 -17.65 21.50 -2.04
C ILE A 8 -17.80 20.80 -0.69
N ILE A 9 -17.69 21.53 0.43
CA ILE A 9 -17.87 20.98 1.78
C ILE A 9 -19.29 20.42 1.97
N ARG A 10 -20.31 21.09 1.42
CA ARG A 10 -21.70 20.62 1.51
C ARG A 10 -21.95 19.33 0.72
N LYS A 11 -21.30 19.15 -0.45
CA LYS A 11 -21.34 17.89 -1.22
C LYS A 11 -20.63 16.73 -0.51
N ILE A 12 -19.56 17.01 0.24
CA ILE A 12 -18.83 16.01 1.02
C ILE A 12 -19.64 15.53 2.23
N LEU A 13 -20.44 16.41 2.85
CA LEU A 13 -21.19 16.11 4.07
C LEU A 13 -22.57 15.49 3.84
N ILE A 14 -23.13 15.52 2.63
CA ILE A 14 -24.49 15.06 2.31
C ILE A 14 -24.49 13.82 1.41
N GLY A 15 -23.50 12.95 1.54
CA GLY A 15 -23.54 11.54 1.12
C GLY A 15 -24.30 11.24 -0.17
N GLU A 16 -23.74 11.52 -1.34
CA GLU A 16 -23.96 10.74 -2.55
C GLU A 16 -22.69 9.93 -2.82
N GLU A 17 -22.86 8.62 -2.99
CA GLU A 17 -21.81 7.65 -3.21
C GLU A 17 -21.05 7.91 -4.53
N GLU A 18 -20.13 8.85 -4.53
CA GLU A 18 -19.07 8.95 -5.52
C GLU A 18 -17.73 8.89 -4.79
N LYS A 19 -16.98 7.82 -5.01
CA LYS A 19 -15.60 7.67 -4.57
C LYS A 19 -14.79 8.87 -5.08
N LYS A 20 -14.48 9.82 -4.21
CA LYS A 20 -13.70 11.02 -4.57
C LYS A 20 -12.29 10.87 -4.05
N VAL A 21 -11.35 10.77 -4.97
CA VAL A 21 -9.95 11.09 -4.69
C VAL A 21 -9.88 12.56 -4.31
N ILE A 22 -9.55 12.86 -3.05
CA ILE A 22 -9.34 14.24 -2.61
C ILE A 22 -7.95 14.67 -3.09
N VAL A 23 -7.89 15.33 -4.23
CA VAL A 23 -6.71 16.09 -4.63
C VAL A 23 -6.73 17.40 -3.85
N LEU A 24 -5.87 17.53 -2.84
CA LEU A 24 -5.64 18.80 -2.17
C LEU A 24 -4.84 19.70 -3.12
N ALA A 25 -5.56 20.49 -3.93
CA ALA A 25 -4.94 21.52 -4.75
C ALA A 25 -4.30 22.58 -3.84
N GLY A 26 -3.01 22.82 -4.00
CA GLY A 26 -2.26 23.82 -3.25
C GLY A 26 -2.89 25.21 -3.34
N ASN A 27 -2.91 25.92 -2.24
CA ASN A 27 -3.32 27.31 -2.14
C ASN A 27 -2.08 28.19 -2.28
N GLU A 28 -2.12 29.15 -3.20
CA GLU A 28 -1.07 30.16 -3.33
C GLU A 28 -0.82 30.84 -1.97
N GLY A 29 0.41 30.73 -1.45
CA GLY A 29 0.85 31.38 -0.22
C GLY A 29 0.86 30.52 1.06
N LYS A 30 0.45 29.24 1.01
CA LYS A 30 0.70 28.27 2.09
C LYS A 30 1.88 27.38 1.73
N PRO A 31 2.67 26.90 2.70
CA PRO A 31 3.71 25.92 2.41
C PRO A 31 3.07 24.74 1.70
N ASP A 32 3.63 24.38 0.55
CA ASP A 32 3.21 23.20 -0.22
C ASP A 32 3.42 21.98 0.66
N LEU A 33 2.31 21.47 1.23
CA LEU A 33 2.34 20.32 2.11
C LEU A 33 2.42 19.05 1.23
N ASP A 34 3.61 18.77 0.75
CA ASP A 34 3.91 17.55 0.00
C ASP A 34 3.90 16.34 0.94
N LEU A 35 2.70 15.82 1.19
CA LEU A 35 2.48 14.64 2.02
C LEU A 35 2.91 13.38 1.27
N ARG A 36 3.95 12.72 1.78
CA ARG A 36 4.51 11.49 1.24
C ARG A 36 4.17 10.30 2.13
N ILE A 37 2.88 10.14 2.44
CA ILE A 37 2.39 9.15 3.41
C ILE A 37 1.29 8.33 2.78
N VAL A 38 1.41 7.01 2.89
CA VAL A 38 0.35 6.04 2.61
C VAL A 38 0.16 5.10 3.80
N GLY A 39 -1.01 4.49 3.92
CA GLY A 39 -1.30 3.60 5.04
C GLY A 39 -2.18 2.42 4.69
N LEU A 40 -1.75 1.23 5.09
CA LEU A 40 -2.52 0.00 5.07
C LEU A 40 -3.04 -0.29 6.48
N PHE A 41 -4.30 0.06 6.75
CA PHE A 41 -4.96 -0.13 8.05
C PHE A 41 -6.17 -1.08 7.98
N SER A 42 -6.32 -1.80 6.88
CA SER A 42 -7.39 -2.76 6.61
C SER A 42 -6.82 -4.10 6.17
N SER A 43 -7.68 -5.00 5.68
CA SER A 43 -7.25 -6.21 4.98
C SER A 43 -6.50 -5.86 3.69
N VAL A 44 -5.65 -6.78 3.25
CA VAL A 44 -5.01 -6.75 1.93
C VAL A 44 -6.01 -7.31 0.95
N ASP A 45 -6.61 -6.46 0.14
CA ASP A 45 -7.59 -6.79 -0.90
C ASP A 45 -7.40 -5.89 -2.12
N GLU A 46 -8.05 -6.23 -3.23
CA GLU A 46 -7.93 -5.55 -4.52
C GLU A 46 -8.20 -4.04 -4.42
N GLU A 47 -9.25 -3.64 -3.70
CA GLU A 47 -9.61 -2.22 -3.56
C GLU A 47 -8.51 -1.46 -2.83
N LYS A 48 -8.04 -1.98 -1.70
CA LYS A 48 -7.01 -1.32 -0.90
C LYS A 48 -5.66 -1.30 -1.61
N VAL A 49 -5.29 -2.37 -2.30
CA VAL A 49 -4.05 -2.42 -3.06
C VAL A 49 -4.08 -1.45 -4.25
N SER A 50 -5.21 -1.33 -4.93
CA SER A 50 -5.39 -0.34 -6.01
C SER A 50 -5.20 1.10 -5.53
N GLU A 51 -5.76 1.46 -4.36
CA GLU A 51 -5.56 2.78 -3.75
C GLU A 51 -4.08 3.04 -3.40
N LEU A 52 -3.43 2.08 -2.72
CA LEU A 52 -2.03 2.18 -2.31
C LEU A 52 -1.09 2.26 -3.51
N ALA A 53 -1.32 1.42 -4.52
CA ALA A 53 -0.57 1.41 -5.77
C ALA A 53 -0.62 2.77 -6.46
N THR A 54 -1.82 3.34 -6.62
CA THR A 54 -2.03 4.65 -7.22
C THR A 54 -1.27 5.74 -6.45
N GLY A 55 -1.35 5.72 -5.12
CA GLY A 55 -0.64 6.68 -4.28
C GLY A 55 0.87 6.57 -4.38
N LEU A 56 1.41 5.34 -4.36
CA LEU A 56 2.85 5.07 -4.49
C LEU A 56 3.38 5.51 -5.86
N LEU A 57 2.67 5.16 -6.94
CA LEU A 57 3.04 5.53 -8.31
C LEU A 57 2.99 7.05 -8.50
N TYR A 58 1.97 7.73 -7.98
CA TYR A 58 1.89 9.19 -8.03
C TYR A 58 3.09 9.87 -7.35
N MET A 59 3.42 9.45 -6.11
CA MET A 59 4.56 10.02 -5.39
C MET A 59 5.89 9.70 -6.08
N ASN A 60 6.00 8.55 -6.73
CA ASN A 60 7.15 8.19 -7.53
C ASN A 60 7.32 9.10 -8.76
N GLU A 61 6.23 9.44 -9.45
CA GLU A 61 6.27 10.38 -10.58
C GLU A 61 6.71 11.79 -10.13
N LEU A 62 6.29 12.24 -8.94
CA LEU A 62 6.80 13.49 -8.37
C LEU A 62 8.32 13.44 -8.12
N ASN A 63 8.84 12.31 -7.63
CA ASN A 63 10.29 12.14 -7.47
C ASN A 63 11.04 12.01 -8.81
N LYS A 64 10.43 11.42 -9.84
CA LYS A 64 11.00 11.40 -11.20
C LYS A 64 11.11 12.79 -11.81
N ALA A 65 10.14 13.67 -11.55
CA ALA A 65 10.13 15.05 -12.02
C ALA A 65 11.22 15.90 -11.34
N GLU A 66 11.67 15.53 -10.13
CA GLU A 66 12.77 16.19 -9.43
C GLU A 66 14.12 15.80 -10.06
N LYS A 67 14.78 16.78 -10.68
CA LYS A 67 16.07 16.59 -11.39
C LYS A 67 17.24 16.37 -10.43
N ASP A 68 17.16 16.96 -9.25
CA ASP A 68 18.15 16.81 -8.19
C ASP A 68 17.78 15.59 -7.32
N GLU A 69 18.46 14.48 -7.52
CA GLU A 69 18.20 13.25 -6.79
C GLU A 69 18.28 13.40 -5.27
N THR A 70 19.10 14.36 -4.79
CA THR A 70 19.27 14.62 -3.35
C THR A 70 18.03 15.26 -2.72
N LYS A 71 17.14 15.83 -3.53
CA LYS A 71 15.87 16.43 -3.12
C LYS A 71 14.69 15.49 -3.21
N ARG A 72 14.88 14.28 -3.75
CA ARG A 72 13.85 13.25 -3.75
C ARG A 72 13.44 12.90 -2.33
N LYS A 73 12.15 12.82 -2.09
CA LYS A 73 11.61 12.57 -0.74
C LYS A 73 11.28 11.09 -0.56
N ASP A 74 11.57 10.58 0.63
CA ASP A 74 11.13 9.25 1.03
C ASP A 74 9.59 9.20 1.11
N ILE A 75 9.03 8.02 0.85
CA ILE A 75 7.61 7.73 1.03
C ILE A 75 7.44 6.95 2.32
N ASP A 76 6.62 7.45 3.24
CA ASP A 76 6.28 6.78 4.49
C ASP A 76 5.09 5.88 4.29
N PHE A 77 5.28 4.58 4.50
CA PHE A 77 4.23 3.58 4.37
C PHE A 77 3.95 2.91 5.72
N TYR A 78 2.85 3.30 6.35
CA TYR A 78 2.39 2.73 7.60
C TYR A 78 1.61 1.45 7.36
N VAL A 79 1.94 0.39 8.12
CA VAL A 79 1.33 -0.94 7.98
C VAL A 79 0.78 -1.41 9.31
N SER A 80 -0.54 -1.65 9.37
CA SER A 80 -1.25 -2.23 10.50
C SER A 80 -2.38 -3.11 9.99
N THR A 81 -2.11 -4.39 9.72
CA THR A 81 -3.05 -5.30 9.06
C THR A 81 -2.98 -6.72 9.63
N TYR A 82 -4.09 -7.45 9.54
CA TYR A 82 -4.13 -8.90 9.75
C TYR A 82 -3.66 -9.70 8.52
N GLY A 83 -3.44 -9.06 7.38
CA GLY A 83 -3.13 -9.69 6.10
C GLY A 83 -4.33 -9.74 5.17
N GLY A 84 -4.38 -10.69 4.25
CA GLY A 84 -5.42 -10.85 3.25
C GLY A 84 -4.98 -11.65 2.04
N SER A 85 -5.42 -11.24 0.85
CA SER A 85 -5.13 -11.90 -0.43
C SER A 85 -3.64 -11.96 -0.73
N ALA A 86 -3.17 -13.16 -1.14
CA ALA A 86 -1.79 -13.37 -1.55
C ALA A 86 -1.48 -12.70 -2.89
N ASP A 87 -2.41 -12.76 -3.85
CA ASP A 87 -2.24 -12.15 -5.18
C ASP A 87 -2.10 -10.64 -5.08
N ASP A 88 -2.96 -10.00 -4.28
CA ASP A 88 -2.93 -8.56 -4.04
C ASP A 88 -1.66 -8.14 -3.28
N MET A 89 -1.21 -8.98 -2.35
CA MET A 89 0.07 -8.78 -1.65
C MET A 89 1.24 -8.78 -2.64
N PHE A 90 1.32 -9.74 -3.55
CA PHE A 90 2.39 -9.81 -4.56
C PHE A 90 2.31 -8.63 -5.54
N ALA A 91 1.11 -8.26 -5.98
CA ALA A 91 0.92 -7.08 -6.83
C ALA A 91 1.47 -5.81 -6.18
N LEU A 92 1.16 -5.59 -4.90
CA LEU A 92 1.67 -4.45 -4.15
C LEU A 92 3.19 -4.53 -3.95
N TYR A 93 3.73 -5.73 -3.66
CA TYR A 93 5.17 -5.97 -3.54
C TYR A 93 5.92 -5.56 -4.81
N ASP A 94 5.45 -5.99 -5.98
CA ASP A 94 6.09 -5.69 -7.26
C ASP A 94 6.04 -4.19 -7.57
N ILE A 95 4.92 -3.53 -7.28
CA ILE A 95 4.79 -2.07 -7.39
C ILE A 95 5.79 -1.36 -6.48
N MET A 96 5.90 -1.78 -5.22
CA MET A 96 6.88 -1.22 -4.28
C MET A 96 8.32 -1.40 -4.79
N LYS A 97 8.67 -2.56 -5.34
CA LYS A 97 9.99 -2.80 -5.94
C LYS A 97 10.22 -1.94 -7.19
N GLY A 98 9.20 -1.73 -8.00
CA GLY A 98 9.25 -0.81 -9.15
C GLY A 98 9.52 0.64 -8.72
N VAL A 99 8.80 1.10 -7.71
CA VAL A 99 8.93 2.45 -7.12
C VAL A 99 10.32 2.66 -6.51
N GLN A 100 10.89 1.65 -5.86
CA GLN A 100 12.19 1.73 -5.20
C GLN A 100 13.39 1.94 -6.13
N LYS A 101 13.20 1.84 -7.43
CA LYS A 101 14.24 2.21 -8.41
C LYS A 101 14.54 3.71 -8.41
N ILE A 102 13.63 4.53 -7.89
CA ILE A 102 13.73 6.00 -7.88
C ILE A 102 13.43 6.58 -6.48
N SER A 103 12.43 6.04 -5.80
CA SER A 103 11.93 6.58 -4.52
C SER A 103 12.16 5.58 -3.40
N ASN A 104 12.74 6.02 -2.29
CA ASN A 104 12.78 5.15 -1.10
C ASN A 104 11.39 5.02 -0.48
N ILE A 105 11.06 3.82 -0.02
CA ILE A 105 9.86 3.54 0.77
C ILE A 105 10.28 3.15 2.17
N ARG A 106 9.97 4.00 3.16
CA ARG A 106 10.12 3.70 4.57
C ARG A 106 8.87 3.00 5.07
N THR A 107 8.93 1.71 5.35
CA THR A 107 7.81 0.96 5.91
C THR A 107 7.83 1.02 7.44
N ILE A 108 6.67 1.27 8.06
CA ILE A 108 6.52 1.43 9.51
C ILE A 108 5.39 0.51 10.00
N GLY A 109 5.75 -0.61 10.63
CA GLY A 109 4.78 -1.54 11.22
C GLY A 109 4.22 -1.03 12.53
N MET A 110 2.88 -0.96 12.67
CA MET A 110 2.18 -0.42 13.84
C MET A 110 1.14 -1.40 14.36
N GLY A 111 1.09 -1.61 15.68
CA GLY A 111 0.09 -2.43 16.36
C GLY A 111 0.14 -3.92 15.97
N LYS A 112 -0.20 -4.23 14.73
CA LYS A 112 -0.18 -5.60 14.20
C LYS A 112 0.25 -5.61 12.73
N VAL A 113 1.13 -6.52 12.37
CA VAL A 113 1.51 -6.81 10.98
C VAL A 113 1.54 -8.32 10.83
N MET A 114 0.55 -8.88 10.17
CA MET A 114 0.34 -10.33 10.13
C MET A 114 0.18 -10.82 8.70
N SER A 115 0.59 -12.09 8.46
CA SER A 115 0.37 -12.78 7.16
C SER A 115 0.91 -11.95 5.99
N ALA A 116 0.12 -11.69 4.95
CA ALA A 116 0.46 -10.84 3.79
C ALA A 116 1.09 -9.50 4.18
N GLY A 117 0.70 -8.91 5.31
CA GLY A 117 1.29 -7.66 5.81
C GLY A 117 2.78 -7.75 6.12
N VAL A 118 3.29 -8.95 6.43
CA VAL A 118 4.71 -9.15 6.77
C VAL A 118 5.59 -8.95 5.54
N LEU A 119 5.20 -9.49 4.38
CA LEU A 119 5.93 -9.28 3.13
C LEU A 119 5.88 -7.80 2.71
N ILE A 120 4.72 -7.14 2.85
CA ILE A 120 4.58 -5.71 2.55
C ILE A 120 5.51 -4.87 3.45
N LEU A 121 5.58 -5.16 4.75
CA LEU A 121 6.51 -4.50 5.66
C LEU A 121 7.97 -4.75 5.25
N ALA A 122 8.31 -6.01 4.93
CA ALA A 122 9.64 -6.42 4.50
C ALA A 122 10.04 -5.83 3.14
N ALA A 123 9.07 -5.52 2.27
CA ALA A 123 9.30 -4.92 0.96
C ALA A 123 9.86 -3.49 1.02
N GLY A 124 9.82 -2.81 2.16
CA GLY A 124 10.41 -1.48 2.34
C GLY A 124 11.89 -1.42 1.97
N THR A 125 12.37 -0.24 1.61
CA THR A 125 13.79 0.00 1.26
C THR A 125 14.69 -0.50 2.38
N HIS A 126 15.77 -1.21 2.01
CA HIS A 126 16.73 -1.73 2.96
C HIS A 126 17.29 -0.62 3.87
N GLY A 127 17.32 -0.87 5.18
CA GLY A 127 17.73 0.11 6.19
C GLY A 127 16.65 1.14 6.56
N LYS A 128 15.49 1.17 5.87
CA LYS A 128 14.39 2.11 6.14
C LYS A 128 13.11 1.41 6.65
N ARG A 129 13.22 0.16 7.10
CA ARG A 129 12.12 -0.61 7.69
C ARG A 129 12.09 -0.44 9.19
N GLN A 130 10.93 -0.14 9.75
CA GLN A 130 10.75 0.16 11.17
C GLN A 130 9.55 -0.60 11.74
N ILE A 131 9.59 -0.87 13.02
CA ILE A 131 8.51 -1.49 13.80
C ILE A 131 8.29 -0.68 15.05
N GLY A 132 7.04 -0.28 15.31
CA GLY A 132 6.63 0.38 16.54
C GLY A 132 6.83 -0.53 17.76
N LYS A 133 7.14 0.04 18.92
CA LYS A 133 7.43 -0.68 20.16
C LYS A 133 6.38 -1.74 20.54
N ASN A 134 5.11 -1.46 20.24
CA ASN A 134 3.98 -2.34 20.58
C ASN A 134 3.47 -3.14 19.37
N CYS A 135 4.19 -3.14 18.25
CA CYS A 135 3.81 -3.87 17.07
C CYS A 135 4.09 -5.37 17.24
N ARG A 136 3.09 -6.18 16.95
CA ARG A 136 3.23 -7.64 16.88
C ARG A 136 3.29 -8.07 15.42
N VAL A 137 4.26 -8.90 15.10
CA VAL A 137 4.45 -9.48 13.77
C VAL A 137 4.16 -10.97 13.84
N MET A 138 3.35 -11.50 12.92
CA MET A 138 3.07 -12.93 12.84
C MET A 138 3.12 -13.39 11.38
N ILE A 139 3.96 -14.37 11.13
CA ILE A 139 4.09 -15.05 9.85
C ILE A 139 3.54 -16.47 9.99
N HIS A 140 2.86 -16.94 8.96
CA HIS A 140 2.38 -18.32 8.83
C HIS A 140 2.42 -18.75 7.36
N SER A 141 2.32 -20.05 7.12
CA SER A 141 2.22 -20.60 5.76
C SER A 141 0.96 -20.08 5.05
N VAL A 142 1.01 -20.06 3.73
CA VAL A 142 -0.18 -19.74 2.91
C VAL A 142 -1.31 -20.69 3.30
N ALA A 143 -2.47 -20.13 3.63
CA ALA A 143 -3.68 -20.87 3.94
C ALA A 143 -4.67 -20.72 2.79
N ALA A 144 -5.13 -21.83 2.25
CA ALA A 144 -6.14 -21.86 1.21
C ALA A 144 -7.08 -23.05 1.43
N GLY A 145 -8.29 -22.97 0.88
CA GLY A 145 -9.26 -24.06 0.84
C GLY A 145 -9.74 -24.22 -0.59
N ASN A 146 -9.90 -25.47 -1.02
CA ASN A 146 -10.36 -25.79 -2.36
C ASN A 146 -11.44 -26.87 -2.35
N HIS A 147 -12.35 -26.79 -3.33
CA HIS A 147 -13.36 -27.81 -3.59
C HIS A 147 -13.70 -27.79 -5.09
N GLY A 148 -13.99 -28.96 -5.68
CA GLY A 148 -14.33 -29.07 -7.09
C GLY A 148 -13.88 -30.38 -7.71
N GLU A 149 -13.71 -30.38 -9.02
CA GLU A 149 -13.21 -31.55 -9.76
C GLU A 149 -11.75 -31.84 -9.41
N LEU A 150 -11.37 -33.13 -9.39
CA LEU A 150 -10.06 -33.59 -8.95
C LEU A 150 -8.90 -32.88 -9.69
N ASN A 151 -8.97 -32.76 -11.00
CA ASN A 151 -7.89 -32.13 -11.78
C ASN A 151 -7.75 -30.63 -11.45
N HIS A 152 -8.87 -29.93 -11.22
CA HIS A 152 -8.87 -28.54 -10.79
C HIS A 152 -8.22 -28.37 -9.41
N MET A 153 -8.59 -29.25 -8.47
CA MET A 153 -8.02 -29.26 -7.12
C MET A 153 -6.49 -29.50 -7.13
N ILE A 154 -6.00 -30.38 -8.02
CA ILE A 154 -4.57 -30.65 -8.15
C ILE A 154 -3.83 -29.39 -8.65
N ASN A 155 -4.34 -28.75 -9.70
CA ASN A 155 -3.72 -27.54 -10.26
C ASN A 155 -3.67 -26.40 -9.24
N GLU A 156 -4.77 -26.19 -8.50
CA GLU A 156 -4.78 -25.17 -7.44
C GLU A 156 -3.81 -25.48 -6.29
N LEU A 157 -3.66 -26.77 -5.94
CA LEU A 157 -2.68 -27.15 -4.92
C LEU A 157 -1.24 -26.86 -5.36
N GLU A 158 -0.93 -27.05 -6.64
CA GLU A 158 0.37 -26.67 -7.21
C GLU A 158 0.59 -25.16 -7.15
N GLU A 159 -0.45 -24.37 -7.49
CA GLU A 159 -0.38 -22.91 -7.41
C GLU A 159 -0.19 -22.40 -5.97
N ILE A 160 -0.91 -22.98 -4.99
CA ILE A 160 -0.70 -22.66 -3.57
C ILE A 160 0.74 -22.96 -3.12
N LYS A 161 1.36 -24.04 -3.61
CA LYS A 161 2.75 -24.35 -3.33
C LYS A 161 3.71 -23.32 -3.95
N ASN A 162 3.45 -22.90 -5.19
CA ASN A 162 4.21 -21.86 -5.85
C ASN A 162 4.13 -20.53 -5.08
N MET A 163 2.92 -20.12 -4.65
CA MET A 163 2.73 -18.94 -3.81
C MET A 163 3.50 -19.04 -2.49
N GLN A 164 3.50 -20.22 -1.86
CA GLN A 164 4.25 -20.45 -0.61
C GLN A 164 5.75 -20.30 -0.84
N GLU A 165 6.30 -20.79 -1.95
CA GLU A 165 7.69 -20.65 -2.31
C GLU A 165 8.06 -19.17 -2.58
N MET A 166 7.23 -18.45 -3.34
CA MET A 166 7.42 -17.01 -3.57
C MET A 166 7.38 -16.19 -2.27
N TYR A 167 6.56 -16.62 -1.31
CA TYR A 167 6.43 -15.92 -0.03
C TYR A 167 7.65 -16.11 0.89
N ILE A 168 8.37 -17.23 0.76
CA ILE A 168 9.52 -17.58 1.58
C ILE A 168 10.84 -17.05 0.98
N ASN A 169 10.97 -17.02 -0.34
CA ASN A 169 12.19 -16.63 -1.07
C ASN A 169 12.25 -15.13 -1.36
#